data_06bab79b0afe24bc1e4f9484e455e356
#
_entry.id   06bab79b0afe24bc1e4f9484e455e356
#
_cell.length_a   1.000
_cell.length_b   1.000
_cell.length_c   1.000
_cell.angle_alpha   90.00
_cell.angle_beta   90.00
_cell.angle_gamma   90.00
#
_symmetry.space_group_name_H-M   'P 1'
#
loop_
_entity.id
_entity.type
_entity.pdbx_description
1 polymer ?
#
loop_
_entity_poly.entity_id
_entity_poly.type
_entity_poly.pdbx_seq_one_letter_code
_entity_poly.pdbx_strand_id
1 'polypeptide(L)'
;MAFKHWPLVRDVRFAQKCGRFLRGARKRRPDVNWDEFLRIARHFKQDDMGSFVERGYLFQLASDLPADAQVIEVGSWMGASTCFIAGGLKGERAKIFAVDNFQGLSTCGEDAAWYNRHFRKLGANSTLEIFRQNFAALGFSPRSEPVVSDSLAAAHKLEALRGQIDFIFIDGDHSYDACKADIAAWTPYVKRGGVIAFHDFGSRADGVTRAIFEAIKAQRFAEIVGVAGTIIAFRV
;
A
#
# COMPACT_ATOMS: atom_id res chain seq x y z
N MET A 1 -7.16 32.10 -7.29
CA MET A 1 -6.59 30.81 -6.79
C MET A 1 -6.79 30.55 -5.28
N ALA A 2 -7.54 31.36 -4.54
CA ALA A 2 -7.64 31.28 -3.06
C ALA A 2 -8.65 30.25 -2.50
N PHE A 3 -9.59 29.74 -3.30
CA PHE A 3 -10.66 28.89 -2.80
C PHE A 3 -10.34 27.41 -2.64
N LYS A 4 -9.19 26.92 -3.12
CA LYS A 4 -8.82 25.49 -3.07
C LYS A 4 -8.48 24.97 -1.66
N HIS A 5 -8.19 25.83 -0.71
CA HIS A 5 -7.69 25.48 0.63
C HIS A 5 -8.69 25.74 1.78
N TRP A 6 -9.90 26.11 1.50
CA TRP A 6 -10.91 26.29 2.55
C TRP A 6 -11.39 24.92 3.06
N PRO A 7 -11.41 24.67 4.39
CA PRO A 7 -11.76 23.37 4.98
C PRO A 7 -13.10 22.83 4.46
N LEU A 8 -14.14 23.65 4.43
CA LEU A 8 -15.47 23.29 3.93
C LEU A 8 -15.46 22.84 2.45
N VAL A 9 -14.67 23.49 1.59
CA VAL A 9 -14.58 23.12 0.17
C VAL A 9 -13.86 21.78 -0.01
N ARG A 10 -12.85 21.52 0.81
CA ARG A 10 -12.16 20.20 0.82
C ARG A 10 -13.09 19.09 1.29
N ASP A 11 -13.85 19.30 2.36
CA ASP A 11 -14.81 18.32 2.89
C ASP A 11 -15.92 18.01 1.89
N VAL A 12 -16.48 18.98 1.18
CA VAL A 12 -17.48 18.78 0.12
C VAL A 12 -16.88 17.99 -1.05
N ARG A 13 -15.66 18.34 -1.49
CA ARG A 13 -14.98 17.61 -2.58
C ARG A 13 -14.65 16.18 -2.19
N PHE A 14 -14.19 15.95 -0.97
CA PHE A 14 -13.96 14.61 -0.45
C PHE A 14 -15.24 13.80 -0.47
N ALA A 15 -16.34 14.33 0.08
CA ALA A 15 -17.63 13.65 0.12
C ALA A 15 -18.16 13.31 -1.30
N GLN A 16 -18.00 14.23 -2.27
CA GLN A 16 -18.41 14.00 -3.66
C GLN A 16 -17.57 12.91 -4.34
N LYS A 17 -16.24 12.94 -4.21
CA LYS A 17 -15.34 11.94 -4.79
C LYS A 17 -15.59 10.57 -4.17
N CYS A 18 -15.61 10.51 -2.84
CA CYS A 18 -15.84 9.29 -2.08
C CYS A 18 -17.22 8.69 -2.37
N GLY A 19 -18.26 9.51 -2.37
CA GLY A 19 -19.63 9.07 -2.68
C GLY A 19 -19.77 8.54 -4.11
N ARG A 20 -19.10 9.14 -5.09
CA ARG A 20 -19.08 8.65 -6.48
C ARG A 20 -18.39 7.29 -6.57
N PHE A 21 -17.22 7.15 -5.95
CA PHE A 21 -16.47 5.89 -5.89
C PHE A 21 -17.32 4.79 -5.23
N LEU A 22 -17.86 5.05 -4.03
CA LEU A 22 -18.60 4.06 -3.24
C LEU A 22 -19.88 3.55 -3.93
N ARG A 23 -20.61 4.40 -4.66
CA ARG A 23 -21.77 3.94 -5.42
C ARG A 23 -21.40 2.86 -6.45
N GLY A 24 -20.32 3.05 -7.17
CA GLY A 24 -19.82 2.05 -8.13
C GLY A 24 -19.23 0.81 -7.44
N ALA A 25 -18.48 1.00 -6.37
CA ALA A 25 -17.81 -0.06 -5.64
C ALA A 25 -18.82 -1.01 -4.97
N ARG A 26 -19.80 -0.48 -4.25
CA ARG A 26 -20.90 -1.28 -3.62
C ARG A 26 -21.71 -2.08 -4.62
N LYS A 27 -21.94 -1.54 -5.82
CA LYS A 27 -22.65 -2.26 -6.87
C LYS A 27 -21.84 -3.45 -7.40
N ARG A 28 -20.53 -3.28 -7.59
CA ARG A 28 -19.65 -4.34 -8.13
C ARG A 28 -19.25 -5.39 -7.09
N ARG A 29 -19.06 -4.97 -5.84
CA ARG A 29 -18.60 -5.80 -4.73
C ARG A 29 -19.45 -5.53 -3.48
N PRO A 30 -20.71 -6.01 -3.45
CA PRO A 30 -21.61 -5.83 -2.30
C PRO A 30 -21.14 -6.63 -1.06
N ASP A 31 -20.28 -7.62 -1.23
CA ASP A 31 -19.67 -8.47 -0.22
C ASP A 31 -18.55 -7.79 0.59
N VAL A 32 -18.04 -6.65 0.11
CA VAL A 32 -16.95 -5.90 0.74
C VAL A 32 -17.51 -4.89 1.75
N ASN A 33 -16.86 -4.76 2.90
CA ASN A 33 -17.25 -3.80 3.95
C ASN A 33 -16.84 -2.35 3.59
N TRP A 34 -17.58 -1.74 2.68
CA TRP A 34 -17.33 -0.37 2.22
C TRP A 34 -17.58 0.71 3.28
N ASP A 35 -18.23 0.39 4.40
CA ASP A 35 -18.38 1.34 5.51
C ASP A 35 -17.08 1.44 6.29
N GLU A 36 -16.36 0.33 6.45
CA GLU A 36 -15.01 0.34 7.00
C GLU A 36 -14.03 1.10 6.09
N PHE A 37 -14.08 0.86 4.78
CA PHE A 37 -13.32 1.65 3.82
C PHE A 37 -13.57 3.16 3.99
N LEU A 38 -14.86 3.55 4.11
CA LEU A 38 -15.23 4.95 4.30
C LEU A 38 -14.70 5.53 5.61
N ARG A 39 -14.68 4.75 6.69
CA ARG A 39 -14.13 5.13 7.99
C ARG A 39 -12.64 5.47 7.85
N ILE A 40 -11.87 4.60 7.21
CA ILE A 40 -10.44 4.80 6.94
C ILE A 40 -10.23 6.01 6.01
N ALA A 41 -11.00 6.10 4.93
CA ALA A 41 -10.90 7.21 3.99
C ALA A 41 -11.16 8.58 4.63
N ARG A 42 -12.04 8.65 5.63
CA ARG A 42 -12.27 9.89 6.41
C ARG A 42 -11.09 10.25 7.29
N HIS A 43 -10.40 9.26 7.87
CA HIS A 43 -9.19 9.47 8.65
C HIS A 43 -8.08 10.09 7.79
N PHE A 44 -7.89 9.57 6.57
CA PHE A 44 -6.91 10.06 5.60
C PHE A 44 -7.46 11.10 4.61
N LYS A 45 -8.52 11.83 4.93
CA LYS A 45 -9.15 12.78 4.00
C LYS A 45 -8.24 13.93 3.52
N GLN A 46 -7.16 14.20 4.25
CA GLN A 46 -6.18 15.23 3.93
C GLN A 46 -4.93 14.69 3.24
N ASP A 47 -4.81 13.37 3.17
CA ASP A 47 -3.75 12.70 2.46
C ASP A 47 -4.10 12.62 0.97
N ASP A 48 -3.29 13.20 0.11
CA ASP A 48 -3.42 13.24 -1.34
C ASP A 48 -2.52 12.21 -2.06
N MET A 49 -1.80 11.39 -1.29
CA MET A 49 -0.98 10.29 -1.80
C MET A 49 -1.83 9.04 -2.06
N GLY A 50 -2.30 8.89 -3.25
CA GLY A 50 -3.11 7.75 -3.67
C GLY A 50 -4.58 8.07 -3.91
N SER A 51 -5.11 7.48 -4.95
CA SER A 51 -6.49 7.68 -5.37
C SER A 51 -7.46 6.78 -4.61
N PHE A 52 -8.76 7.13 -4.59
CA PHE A 52 -9.80 6.23 -4.08
C PHE A 52 -9.87 4.91 -4.85
N VAL A 53 -9.46 4.91 -6.11
CA VAL A 53 -9.44 3.70 -6.96
C VAL A 53 -8.37 2.75 -6.47
N GLU A 54 -7.15 3.22 -6.24
CA GLU A 54 -6.03 2.43 -5.74
C GLU A 54 -6.26 1.92 -4.32
N ARG A 55 -6.65 2.82 -3.41
CA ARG A 55 -7.00 2.46 -2.03
C ARG A 55 -8.13 1.44 -1.95
N GLY A 56 -9.17 1.62 -2.81
CA GLY A 56 -10.28 0.68 -2.92
C GLY A 56 -9.85 -0.67 -3.47
N TYR A 57 -8.88 -0.70 -4.37
CA TYR A 57 -8.35 -1.94 -4.92
C TYR A 57 -7.53 -2.71 -3.88
N LEU A 58 -6.64 -2.05 -3.15
CA LEU A 58 -5.90 -2.68 -2.04
C LEU A 58 -6.86 -3.24 -0.97
N PHE A 59 -7.89 -2.47 -0.61
CA PHE A 59 -8.91 -2.90 0.33
C PHE A 59 -9.68 -4.15 -0.17
N GLN A 60 -10.03 -4.21 -1.46
CA GLN A 60 -10.69 -5.37 -2.07
C GLN A 60 -9.77 -6.59 -2.09
N LEU A 61 -8.50 -6.45 -2.53
CA LEU A 61 -7.53 -7.53 -2.52
C LEU A 61 -7.40 -8.14 -1.11
N ALA A 62 -7.30 -7.29 -0.08
CA ALA A 62 -7.24 -7.73 1.30
C ALA A 62 -8.54 -8.40 1.76
N SER A 63 -9.71 -7.93 1.29
CA SER A 63 -11.02 -8.54 1.62
C SER A 63 -11.22 -9.93 1.04
N ASP A 64 -10.45 -10.30 0.02
CA ASP A 64 -10.52 -11.63 -0.61
C ASP A 64 -9.60 -12.66 0.06
N LEU A 65 -8.78 -12.23 1.02
CA LEU A 65 -7.83 -13.09 1.72
C LEU A 65 -8.52 -13.92 2.83
N PRO A 66 -7.89 -15.03 3.24
CA PRO A 66 -8.37 -15.85 4.37
C PRO A 66 -8.32 -15.08 5.71
N ALA A 67 -9.04 -15.59 6.71
CA ALA A 67 -9.18 -14.94 8.02
C ALA A 67 -7.89 -14.91 8.86
N ASP A 68 -6.89 -15.68 8.51
CA ASP A 68 -5.57 -15.73 9.13
C ASP A 68 -4.46 -15.30 8.19
N ALA A 69 -4.80 -14.49 7.20
CA ALA A 69 -3.89 -14.04 6.15
C ALA A 69 -2.63 -13.37 6.71
N GLN A 70 -1.50 -13.66 6.08
CA GLN A 70 -0.23 -13.00 6.31
C GLN A 70 0.06 -12.06 5.12
N VAL A 71 0.30 -10.80 5.40
CA VAL A 71 0.52 -9.76 4.40
C VAL A 71 1.84 -9.07 4.66
N ILE A 72 2.56 -8.71 3.59
CA ILE A 72 3.73 -7.83 3.66
C ILE A 72 3.45 -6.59 2.81
N GLU A 73 3.78 -5.42 3.33
CA GLU A 73 3.89 -4.19 2.56
C GLU A 73 5.33 -3.69 2.62
N VAL A 74 5.90 -3.34 1.48
CA VAL A 74 7.23 -2.74 1.35
C VAL A 74 7.06 -1.29 0.90
N GLY A 75 7.51 -0.35 1.74
CA GLY A 75 7.26 1.07 1.56
C GLY A 75 5.98 1.54 2.24
N SER A 76 5.92 1.42 3.56
CA SER A 76 4.70 1.72 4.32
C SER A 76 4.55 3.20 4.69
N TRP A 77 5.61 4.00 4.62
CA TRP A 77 5.60 5.42 4.94
C TRP A 77 4.88 5.72 6.27
N MET A 78 3.80 6.49 6.23
CA MET A 78 2.97 6.83 7.39
C MET A 78 1.77 5.89 7.56
N GLY A 79 1.67 4.81 6.78
CA GLY A 79 0.71 3.73 6.93
C GLY A 79 -0.66 3.95 6.28
N ALA A 80 -0.80 4.86 5.32
CA ALA A 80 -2.10 5.08 4.68
C ALA A 80 -2.55 3.85 3.90
N SER A 81 -1.77 3.35 2.93
CA SER A 81 -2.03 2.11 2.18
C SER A 81 -2.15 0.91 3.11
N THR A 82 -1.24 0.79 4.09
CA THR A 82 -1.25 -0.26 5.12
C THR A 82 -2.58 -0.31 5.87
N CYS A 83 -3.16 0.85 6.23
CA CYS A 83 -4.46 0.91 6.91
C CYS A 83 -5.62 0.46 6.02
N PHE A 84 -5.59 0.75 4.71
CA PHE A 84 -6.62 0.23 3.79
C PHE A 84 -6.49 -1.28 3.61
N ILE A 85 -5.28 -1.81 3.54
CA ILE A 85 -5.04 -3.26 3.53
C ILE A 85 -5.54 -3.86 4.84
N ALA A 86 -5.12 -3.35 6.00
CA ALA A 86 -5.51 -3.84 7.32
C ALA A 86 -7.03 -3.83 7.55
N GLY A 87 -7.72 -2.80 7.06
CA GLY A 87 -9.17 -2.70 7.15
C GLY A 87 -9.93 -3.65 6.23
N GLY A 88 -9.31 -4.10 5.14
CA GLY A 88 -9.86 -5.15 4.27
C GLY A 88 -9.77 -6.55 4.89
N LEU A 89 -8.77 -6.81 5.73
CA LEU A 89 -8.54 -8.13 6.35
C LEU A 89 -9.70 -8.53 7.29
N LYS A 90 -10.18 -9.77 7.16
CA LYS A 90 -11.40 -10.24 7.84
C LYS A 90 -11.17 -10.79 9.24
N GLY A 91 -10.09 -11.47 9.50
CA GLY A 91 -9.89 -12.21 10.75
C GLY A 91 -9.04 -11.46 11.78
N GLU A 92 -9.18 -11.83 13.05
CA GLU A 92 -8.36 -11.28 14.13
C GLU A 92 -6.91 -11.80 14.09
N ARG A 93 -6.68 -12.96 13.47
CA ARG A 93 -5.34 -13.56 13.33
C ARG A 93 -4.57 -13.05 12.11
N ALA A 94 -5.24 -12.32 11.24
CA ALA A 94 -4.55 -11.71 10.09
C ALA A 94 -3.51 -10.71 10.55
N LYS A 95 -2.31 -10.74 9.91
CA LYS A 95 -1.17 -9.88 10.23
C LYS A 95 -0.68 -9.17 8.98
N ILE A 96 -0.18 -7.95 9.20
CA ILE A 96 0.51 -7.18 8.17
C ILE A 96 1.88 -6.74 8.69
N PHE A 97 2.93 -7.17 8.00
CA PHE A 97 4.31 -6.77 8.23
C PHE A 97 4.58 -5.54 7.38
N ALA A 98 4.70 -4.39 8.03
CA ALA A 98 4.91 -3.10 7.39
C ALA A 98 6.40 -2.79 7.34
N VAL A 99 7.02 -3.04 6.19
CA VAL A 99 8.46 -2.84 5.97
C VAL A 99 8.72 -1.42 5.49
N ASP A 100 9.50 -0.67 6.27
CA ASP A 100 9.98 0.66 5.92
C ASP A 100 11.19 1.01 6.78
N ASN A 101 12.08 1.87 6.33
CA ASN A 101 13.14 2.39 7.19
C ASN A 101 12.60 3.42 8.19
N PHE A 102 11.40 3.96 7.94
CA PHE A 102 10.69 4.95 8.74
C PHE A 102 11.48 6.23 9.04
N GLN A 103 12.48 6.52 8.23
CA GLN A 103 13.27 7.75 8.38
C GLN A 103 12.61 8.96 7.72
N GLY A 104 11.57 8.71 6.92
CA GLY A 104 10.83 9.75 6.22
C GLY A 104 11.62 10.48 5.15
N LEU A 105 12.73 9.92 4.73
CA LEU A 105 13.63 10.46 3.72
C LEU A 105 13.62 9.55 2.50
N SER A 106 13.43 10.13 1.33
CA SER A 106 13.66 9.46 0.06
C SER A 106 15.02 9.86 -0.49
N THR A 107 15.78 8.90 -1.03
CA THR A 107 17.01 9.14 -1.78
C THR A 107 16.76 9.11 -3.28
N CYS A 108 15.53 8.81 -3.70
CA CYS A 108 15.19 8.59 -5.09
C CYS A 108 14.79 9.87 -5.81
N GLY A 109 15.59 10.24 -6.80
CA GLY A 109 15.27 11.10 -7.92
C GLY A 109 14.53 12.40 -7.58
N GLU A 110 13.62 12.77 -8.46
CA GLU A 110 12.80 13.99 -8.34
C GLU A 110 11.85 13.99 -7.15
N ASP A 111 11.44 12.81 -6.67
CA ASP A 111 10.50 12.65 -5.57
C ASP A 111 11.13 12.94 -4.20
N ALA A 112 12.45 12.78 -4.06
CA ALA A 112 13.15 13.00 -2.80
C ALA A 112 12.88 14.38 -2.19
N ALA A 113 12.86 15.43 -3.03
CA ALA A 113 12.61 16.80 -2.56
C ALA A 113 11.18 16.98 -2.05
N TRP A 114 10.20 16.28 -2.63
CA TRP A 114 8.80 16.32 -2.23
C TRP A 114 8.60 15.58 -0.90
N TYR A 115 9.07 14.34 -0.78
CA TYR A 115 9.02 13.52 0.44
C TYR A 115 9.70 14.23 1.60
N ASN A 116 10.92 14.70 1.43
CA ASN A 116 11.68 15.37 2.47
C ASN A 116 11.02 16.66 2.94
N ARG A 117 10.35 17.41 2.03
CA ARG A 117 9.60 18.62 2.37
C ARG A 117 8.34 18.29 3.18
N HIS A 118 7.62 17.24 2.82
CA HIS A 118 6.44 16.77 3.55
C HIS A 118 6.81 16.30 4.95
N PHE A 119 7.82 15.47 5.05
CA PHE A 119 8.32 14.97 6.33
C PHE A 119 8.73 16.09 7.29
N ARG A 120 9.49 17.07 6.81
CA ARG A 120 9.90 18.23 7.63
C ARG A 120 8.73 19.07 8.14
N LYS A 121 7.63 19.14 7.41
CA LYS A 121 6.42 19.88 7.82
C LYS A 121 5.65 19.19 8.95
N LEU A 122 5.84 17.90 9.14
CA LEU A 122 5.14 17.14 10.17
C LEU A 122 5.73 17.36 11.58
N GLY A 123 6.96 17.91 11.66
CA GLY A 123 7.64 18.09 12.94
C GLY A 123 7.97 16.80 13.69
N ALA A 124 7.81 15.65 13.02
CA ALA A 124 8.08 14.33 13.58
C ALA A 124 9.53 13.92 13.30
N ASN A 125 10.10 13.14 14.22
CA ASN A 125 11.46 12.60 14.07
C ASN A 125 11.49 11.30 13.25
N SER A 126 10.33 10.66 13.04
CA SER A 126 10.19 9.40 12.31
C SER A 126 8.77 9.22 11.80
N THR A 127 8.61 8.68 10.60
CA THR A 127 7.29 8.27 10.07
C THR A 127 6.70 7.09 10.84
N LEU A 128 7.51 6.31 11.57
CA LEU A 128 7.05 5.22 12.44
C LEU A 128 6.09 5.70 13.53
N GLU A 129 6.36 6.87 14.13
CA GLU A 129 5.49 7.43 15.14
C GLU A 129 4.10 7.74 14.56
N ILE A 130 4.06 8.38 13.40
CA ILE A 130 2.81 8.71 12.69
C ILE A 130 2.10 7.42 12.25
N PHE A 131 2.83 6.44 11.72
CA PHE A 131 2.31 5.12 11.38
C PHE A 131 1.58 4.49 12.57
N ARG A 132 2.23 4.43 13.74
CA ARG A 132 1.64 3.87 14.97
C ARG A 132 0.40 4.64 15.43
N GLN A 133 0.44 5.97 15.35
CA GLN A 133 -0.72 6.83 15.70
C GLN A 133 -1.91 6.55 14.77
N ASN A 134 -1.69 6.42 13.45
CA ASN A 134 -2.74 6.10 12.49
C ASN A 134 -3.35 4.73 12.76
N PHE A 135 -2.52 3.72 13.02
CA PHE A 135 -2.98 2.37 13.34
C PHE A 135 -3.77 2.32 14.65
N ALA A 136 -3.30 3.02 15.69
CA ALA A 136 -4.00 3.11 16.98
C ALA A 136 -5.35 3.82 16.83
N ALA A 137 -5.39 4.95 16.12
CA ALA A 137 -6.63 5.70 15.89
C ALA A 137 -7.70 4.90 15.13
N LEU A 138 -7.27 3.97 14.28
CA LEU A 138 -8.16 3.08 13.52
C LEU A 138 -8.37 1.70 14.19
N GLY A 139 -7.75 1.44 15.35
CA GLY A 139 -7.91 0.17 16.05
C GLY A 139 -7.21 -1.02 15.40
N PHE A 140 -6.22 -0.77 14.53
CA PHE A 140 -5.51 -1.82 13.78
C PHE A 140 -4.19 -2.27 14.41
N SER A 141 -3.77 -1.67 15.53
CA SER A 141 -2.49 -2.00 16.18
C SER A 141 -2.25 -3.49 16.40
N PRO A 142 -3.24 -4.32 16.78
CA PRO A 142 -3.01 -5.74 16.97
C PRO A 142 -2.67 -6.52 15.69
N ARG A 143 -2.98 -5.95 14.50
CA ARG A 143 -2.71 -6.57 13.20
C ARG A 143 -1.38 -6.15 12.59
N SER A 144 -0.78 -5.08 13.10
CA SER A 144 0.39 -4.43 12.51
C SER A 144 1.67 -4.87 13.19
N GLU A 145 2.65 -5.22 12.38
CA GLU A 145 4.03 -5.46 12.80
C GLU A 145 4.97 -4.60 11.96
N PRO A 146 5.34 -3.40 12.44
CA PRO A 146 6.30 -2.55 11.74
C PRO A 146 7.70 -3.17 11.76
N VAL A 147 8.27 -3.36 10.58
CA VAL A 147 9.61 -3.90 10.37
C VAL A 147 10.52 -2.75 9.95
N VAL A 148 11.22 -2.17 10.92
CA VAL A 148 12.14 -1.05 10.69
C VAL A 148 13.41 -1.56 10.00
N SER A 149 13.47 -1.42 8.68
CA SER A 149 14.56 -1.93 7.86
C SER A 149 14.46 -1.41 6.43
N ASP A 150 15.56 -1.45 5.68
CA ASP A 150 15.48 -1.47 4.22
C ASP A 150 14.86 -2.78 3.71
N SER A 151 14.37 -2.76 2.47
CA SER A 151 13.62 -3.85 1.88
C SER A 151 14.37 -5.18 1.89
N LEU A 152 15.61 -5.21 1.41
CA LEU A 152 16.37 -6.46 1.28
C LEU A 152 16.80 -7.04 2.63
N ALA A 153 17.20 -6.19 3.58
CA ALA A 153 17.49 -6.64 4.93
C ALA A 153 16.23 -7.13 5.65
N ALA A 154 15.06 -6.51 5.38
CA ALA A 154 13.78 -7.00 5.90
C ALA A 154 13.43 -8.39 5.35
N ALA A 155 13.67 -8.65 4.06
CA ALA A 155 13.50 -9.98 3.50
C ALA A 155 14.30 -11.02 4.29
N HIS A 156 15.59 -10.76 4.56
CA HIS A 156 16.38 -11.68 5.40
C HIS A 156 15.83 -11.85 6.83
N LYS A 157 15.36 -10.76 7.46
CA LYS A 157 14.77 -10.84 8.80
C LYS A 157 13.51 -11.70 8.85
N LEU A 158 12.75 -11.70 7.76
CA LEU A 158 11.48 -12.42 7.64
C LEU A 158 11.59 -13.75 6.90
N GLU A 159 12.80 -14.31 6.74
CA GLU A 159 13.07 -15.56 6.00
C GLU A 159 12.15 -16.72 6.43
N ALA A 160 11.77 -16.78 7.71
CA ALA A 160 10.84 -17.79 8.22
C ALA A 160 9.45 -17.74 7.59
N LEU A 161 9.06 -16.61 6.97
CA LEU A 161 7.76 -16.43 6.30
C LEU A 161 7.78 -16.79 4.81
N ARG A 162 8.90 -17.27 4.28
CA ARG A 162 9.03 -17.61 2.88
C ARG A 162 8.02 -18.66 2.45
N GLY A 163 7.29 -18.40 1.36
CA GLY A 163 6.22 -19.27 0.86
C GLY A 163 4.94 -19.28 1.70
N GLN A 164 4.78 -18.38 2.67
CA GLN A 164 3.63 -18.34 3.58
C GLN A 164 2.76 -17.08 3.43
N ILE A 165 3.18 -16.12 2.62
CA ILE A 165 2.52 -14.82 2.50
C ILE A 165 1.38 -14.89 1.48
N ASP A 166 0.19 -14.48 1.90
CA ASP A 166 -1.01 -14.43 1.07
C ASP A 166 -1.00 -13.27 0.09
N PHE A 167 -0.51 -12.12 0.54
CA PHE A 167 -0.47 -10.90 -0.27
C PHE A 167 0.77 -10.07 0.06
N ILE A 168 1.47 -9.62 -0.99
CA ILE A 168 2.56 -8.65 -0.89
C ILE A 168 2.20 -7.42 -1.72
N PHE A 169 2.37 -6.23 -1.13
CA PHE A 169 2.29 -4.96 -1.83
C PHE A 169 3.65 -4.26 -1.80
N ILE A 170 4.18 -3.92 -2.97
CA ILE A 170 5.48 -3.25 -3.14
C ILE A 170 5.25 -1.82 -3.63
N ASP A 171 5.61 -0.87 -2.79
CA ASP A 171 5.51 0.59 -2.98
C ASP A 171 6.74 1.29 -2.38
N GLY A 172 7.92 0.73 -2.65
CA GLY A 172 9.21 1.17 -2.10
C GLY A 172 9.92 2.19 -2.99
N ASP A 173 11.18 1.91 -3.29
CA ASP A 173 11.98 2.76 -4.19
C ASP A 173 11.56 2.54 -5.65
N HIS A 174 11.29 3.64 -6.37
CA HIS A 174 10.79 3.62 -7.75
C HIS A 174 11.88 3.46 -8.81
N SER A 175 13.15 3.30 -8.42
CA SER A 175 14.22 3.03 -9.36
C SER A 175 14.11 1.61 -9.95
N TYR A 176 14.60 1.44 -11.18
CA TYR A 176 14.58 0.14 -11.84
C TYR A 176 15.31 -0.93 -11.06
N ASP A 177 16.51 -0.61 -10.54
CA ASP A 177 17.35 -1.58 -9.84
C ASP A 177 16.74 -2.01 -8.51
N ALA A 178 16.16 -1.07 -7.75
CA ALA A 178 15.49 -1.37 -6.49
C ALA A 178 14.22 -2.20 -6.72
N CYS A 179 13.35 -1.82 -7.65
CA CYS A 179 12.15 -2.58 -7.97
C CYS A 179 12.48 -4.00 -8.46
N LYS A 180 13.52 -4.15 -9.29
CA LYS A 180 13.99 -5.46 -9.75
C LYS A 180 14.52 -6.32 -8.60
N ALA A 181 15.26 -5.72 -7.66
CA ALA A 181 15.74 -6.39 -6.47
C ALA A 181 14.59 -6.82 -5.55
N ASP A 182 13.58 -5.94 -5.36
CA ASP A 182 12.38 -6.24 -4.57
C ASP A 182 11.57 -7.39 -5.18
N ILE A 183 11.37 -7.40 -6.50
CA ILE A 183 10.71 -8.52 -7.19
C ILE A 183 11.46 -9.83 -6.92
N ALA A 184 12.79 -9.82 -7.02
CA ALA A 184 13.60 -11.02 -6.81
C ALA A 184 13.56 -11.49 -5.35
N ALA A 185 13.61 -10.55 -4.40
CA ALA A 185 13.64 -10.83 -2.97
C ALA A 185 12.27 -11.32 -2.46
N TRP A 186 11.17 -10.66 -2.84
CA TRP A 186 9.87 -10.86 -2.23
C TRP A 186 8.96 -11.86 -2.92
N THR A 187 9.08 -12.07 -4.25
CA THR A 187 8.28 -13.09 -4.94
C THR A 187 8.34 -14.47 -4.28
N PRO A 188 9.50 -14.96 -3.79
CA PRO A 188 9.57 -16.25 -3.11
C PRO A 188 8.84 -16.34 -1.76
N TYR A 189 8.39 -15.22 -1.20
CA TYR A 189 7.61 -15.20 0.05
C TYR A 189 6.13 -15.46 -0.19
N VAL A 190 5.65 -15.17 -1.41
CA VAL A 190 4.26 -15.39 -1.77
C VAL A 190 3.99 -16.90 -1.84
N LYS A 191 2.96 -17.35 -1.16
CA LYS A 191 2.52 -18.73 -1.27
C LYS A 191 1.95 -19.02 -2.66
N ARG A 192 1.95 -20.28 -3.07
CA ARG A 192 1.33 -20.67 -4.34
C ARG A 192 -0.14 -20.21 -4.40
N GLY A 193 -0.50 -19.48 -5.44
CA GLY A 193 -1.83 -18.87 -5.62
C GLY A 193 -2.05 -17.59 -4.81
N GLY A 194 -1.04 -17.12 -4.06
CA GLY A 194 -1.07 -15.81 -3.43
C GLY A 194 -0.91 -14.67 -4.43
N VAL A 195 -0.94 -13.44 -3.94
CA VAL A 195 -0.94 -12.24 -4.77
C VAL A 195 0.28 -11.37 -4.46
N ILE A 196 0.91 -10.82 -5.49
CA ILE A 196 1.88 -9.73 -5.37
C ILE A 196 1.39 -8.54 -6.20
N ALA A 197 1.43 -7.35 -5.63
CA ALA A 197 1.02 -6.12 -6.29
C ALA A 197 2.12 -5.06 -6.21
N PHE A 198 2.17 -4.20 -7.21
CA PHE A 198 3.15 -3.14 -7.36
C PHE A 198 2.46 -1.81 -7.60
N HIS A 199 2.90 -0.76 -6.92
CA HIS A 199 2.52 0.62 -7.22
C HIS A 199 3.33 1.18 -8.40
N ASP A 200 2.95 2.34 -8.91
CA ASP A 200 3.61 3.10 -9.97
C ASP A 200 3.79 2.41 -11.32
N PHE A 201 3.08 1.33 -11.59
CA PHE A 201 3.03 0.73 -12.92
C PHE A 201 2.35 1.67 -13.93
N GLY A 202 3.01 1.95 -15.03
CA GLY A 202 2.52 2.88 -16.06
C GLY A 202 2.50 4.35 -15.63
N SER A 203 3.10 4.69 -14.49
CA SER A 203 3.33 6.06 -14.06
C SER A 203 4.56 6.68 -14.75
N ARG A 204 4.96 7.88 -14.33
CA ARG A 204 6.22 8.48 -14.77
C ARG A 204 7.46 7.76 -14.23
N ALA A 205 7.29 6.84 -13.28
CA ALA A 205 8.35 5.99 -12.74
C ALA A 205 8.66 4.84 -13.71
N ASP A 206 9.31 5.13 -14.83
CA ASP A 206 9.66 4.16 -15.87
C ASP A 206 10.41 2.93 -15.34
N GLY A 207 11.19 3.12 -14.26
CA GLY A 207 11.96 2.05 -13.61
C GLY A 207 11.08 0.90 -13.15
N VAL A 208 9.99 1.19 -12.44
CA VAL A 208 9.03 0.20 -11.95
C VAL A 208 8.39 -0.57 -13.10
N THR A 209 7.87 0.17 -14.09
CA THR A 209 7.22 -0.43 -15.27
C THR A 209 8.16 -1.37 -16.01
N ARG A 210 9.40 -0.95 -16.22
CA ARG A 210 10.43 -1.74 -16.89
C ARG A 210 10.77 -3.03 -16.12
N ALA A 211 10.98 -2.95 -14.80
CA ALA A 211 11.29 -4.09 -13.96
C ALA A 211 10.15 -5.13 -13.97
N ILE A 212 8.89 -4.66 -13.91
CA ILE A 212 7.71 -5.53 -13.99
C ILE A 212 7.61 -6.22 -15.34
N PHE A 213 7.83 -5.51 -16.47
CA PHE A 213 7.82 -6.14 -17.80
C PHE A 213 8.91 -7.20 -17.95
N GLU A 214 10.09 -6.99 -17.39
CA GLU A 214 11.15 -8.02 -17.38
C GLU A 214 10.73 -9.25 -16.56
N ALA A 215 10.10 -9.05 -15.42
CA ALA A 215 9.59 -10.15 -14.59
C ALA A 215 8.48 -10.94 -15.30
N ILE A 216 7.58 -10.27 -16.03
CA ILE A 216 6.56 -10.92 -16.86
C ILE A 216 7.22 -11.77 -17.95
N LYS A 217 8.20 -11.22 -18.68
CA LYS A 217 8.95 -11.96 -19.71
C LYS A 217 9.69 -13.17 -19.15
N ALA A 218 10.18 -13.06 -17.91
CA ALA A 218 10.85 -14.14 -17.18
C ALA A 218 9.86 -15.12 -16.52
N GLN A 219 8.55 -14.99 -16.79
CA GLN A 219 7.49 -15.86 -16.26
C GLN A 219 7.50 -15.96 -14.72
N ARG A 220 7.81 -14.86 -14.04
CA ARG A 220 7.82 -14.79 -12.58
C ARG A 220 6.43 -14.84 -11.97
N PHE A 221 5.40 -14.53 -12.74
CA PHE A 221 4.00 -14.44 -12.33
C PHE A 221 3.14 -15.37 -13.20
N ALA A 222 2.10 -15.96 -12.60
CA ALA A 222 1.20 -16.88 -13.30
C ALA A 222 0.17 -16.12 -14.16
N GLU A 223 -0.48 -15.11 -13.60
CA GLU A 223 -1.52 -14.33 -14.27
C GLU A 223 -1.66 -12.92 -13.70
N ILE A 224 -2.24 -12.01 -14.48
CA ILE A 224 -2.64 -10.67 -14.01
C ILE A 224 -3.97 -10.79 -13.28
N VAL A 225 -4.00 -10.42 -12.01
CA VAL A 225 -5.22 -10.36 -11.19
C VAL A 225 -6.04 -9.11 -11.55
N GLY A 226 -5.38 -7.98 -11.78
CA GLY A 226 -6.03 -6.75 -12.18
C GLY A 226 -5.13 -5.52 -12.14
N VAL A 227 -5.68 -4.42 -12.63
CA VAL A 227 -5.04 -3.09 -12.63
C VAL A 227 -6.02 -2.06 -12.11
N ALA A 228 -5.58 -1.16 -11.24
CA ALA A 228 -6.39 -0.06 -10.71
C ALA A 228 -5.51 1.17 -10.43
N GLY A 229 -5.75 2.25 -11.17
CA GLY A 229 -4.82 3.39 -11.15
C GLY A 229 -3.45 2.98 -11.67
N THR A 230 -2.44 3.18 -10.85
CA THR A 230 -1.06 2.74 -11.12
C THR A 230 -0.70 1.42 -10.40
N ILE A 231 -1.65 0.77 -9.74
CA ILE A 231 -1.42 -0.53 -9.12
C ILE A 231 -1.71 -1.65 -10.11
N ILE A 232 -0.75 -2.57 -10.29
CA ILE A 232 -0.93 -3.83 -10.98
C ILE A 232 -0.71 -4.99 -10.01
N ALA A 233 -1.54 -6.02 -10.08
CA ALA A 233 -1.46 -7.20 -9.23
C ALA A 233 -1.38 -8.48 -10.04
N PHE A 234 -0.59 -9.42 -9.54
CA PHE A 234 -0.33 -10.72 -10.16
C PHE A 234 -0.57 -11.85 -9.17
N ARG A 235 -0.95 -13.00 -9.68
CA ARG A 235 -0.91 -14.28 -8.96
C ARG A 235 0.45 -14.96 -9.15
N VAL A 236 0.93 -15.59 -8.07
CA VAL A 236 2.20 -16.33 -8.05
C VAL A 236 1.96 -17.83 -7.92
#